data_a43757410b9a0724947833b2fc56782d
#
_entry.id   a43757410b9a0724947833b2fc56782d
#
_cell.length_a   1.000
_cell.length_b   1.000
_cell.length_c   1.000
_cell.angle_alpha   90.00
_cell.angle_beta   90.00
_cell.angle_gamma   90.00
#
_symmetry.space_group_name_H-M   'P 1'
#
loop_
_entity.id
_entity.type
_entity.pdbx_description
1 polymer ?
#
loop_
_entity_poly.entity_id
_entity_poly.type
_entity_poly.pdbx_seq_one_letter_code
_entity_poly.pdbx_strand_id
1 'polypeptide(L)'
;MTDDTNLKEKTLLDWALRLCPDSPRKRIKEWIAAGRFCLDGRVVTKAGMRLADPGDSLAMGKPEKSAVAWGHRKRIHPKLVLIYLDSDLAIVDKEAGLLSVPTENQSKISALEVLSNYLNDARGEATRRSFFGTADSVKTLPVHRLDQYTSGLLCIALNDNARQHLIKQLRSHNFLREYIAYGDGDAATPEGTWHNYLKLDERGYDQKLFAESEAGATK
;
A
#
# COMPACT_ATOMS: atom_id res chain seq x y z
N MET A 1 -43.87 -17.18 30.27
CA MET A 1 -42.61 -17.92 30.34
C MET A 1 -42.28 -18.32 28.91
N THR A 2 -41.62 -17.48 28.18
CA THR A 2 -41.16 -17.69 26.79
C THR A 2 -39.69 -17.87 26.83
N ASP A 3 -39.28 -19.03 26.39
CA ASP A 3 -37.94 -19.57 26.36
C ASP A 3 -37.13 -18.83 25.26
N ASP A 4 -36.27 -17.93 25.64
CA ASP A 4 -35.49 -17.10 24.71
C ASP A 4 -34.00 -17.46 24.77
N THR A 5 -33.69 -18.74 24.73
CA THR A 5 -32.34 -19.31 24.75
C THR A 5 -31.95 -20.02 23.47
N ASN A 6 -32.11 -19.37 22.31
CA ASN A 6 -31.53 -19.88 21.07
C ASN A 6 -30.66 -18.83 20.38
N LEU A 7 -29.69 -18.29 21.11
CA LEU A 7 -28.54 -17.60 20.53
C LEU A 7 -27.70 -18.64 19.78
N LYS A 8 -28.03 -18.85 18.50
CA LYS A 8 -27.32 -19.79 17.62
C LYS A 8 -25.84 -19.42 17.59
N GLU A 9 -25.05 -20.22 18.28
CA GLU A 9 -23.59 -20.17 18.12
C GLU A 9 -23.23 -20.27 16.65
N LYS A 10 -22.50 -19.28 16.15
CA LYS A 10 -21.97 -19.24 14.80
C LYS A 10 -20.48 -19.48 14.81
N THR A 11 -19.92 -19.84 13.66
CA THR A 11 -18.47 -19.96 13.55
C THR A 11 -17.81 -18.60 13.46
N LEU A 12 -16.54 -18.51 13.88
CA LEU A 12 -15.71 -17.32 13.67
C LEU A 12 -15.74 -16.85 12.21
N LEU A 13 -15.77 -17.79 11.28
CA LEU A 13 -15.90 -17.49 9.85
C LEU A 13 -17.21 -16.77 9.51
N ASP A 14 -18.31 -17.19 10.11
CA ASP A 14 -19.63 -16.60 9.85
C ASP A 14 -19.71 -15.17 10.42
N TRP A 15 -19.10 -14.94 11.56
CA TRP A 15 -18.97 -13.61 12.16
C TRP A 15 -18.02 -12.70 11.38
N ALA A 16 -16.86 -13.24 10.94
CA ALA A 16 -15.91 -12.50 10.12
C ALA A 16 -16.49 -12.11 8.75
N LEU A 17 -17.35 -12.94 8.15
CA LEU A 17 -18.09 -12.60 6.93
C LEU A 17 -19.06 -11.44 7.13
N ARG A 18 -19.63 -11.26 8.32
CA ARG A 18 -20.48 -10.10 8.64
C ARG A 18 -19.67 -8.82 8.79
N LEU A 19 -18.48 -8.91 9.35
CA LEU A 19 -17.55 -7.76 9.45
C LEU A 19 -17.00 -7.33 8.10
N CYS A 20 -16.89 -8.25 7.15
CA CYS A 20 -16.30 -8.00 5.83
C CYS A 20 -17.23 -8.51 4.71
N PRO A 21 -18.42 -7.91 4.51
CA PRO A 21 -19.45 -8.42 3.62
C PRO A 21 -19.01 -8.49 2.15
N ASP A 22 -18.13 -7.59 1.72
CA ASP A 22 -17.64 -7.50 0.36
C ASP A 22 -16.48 -8.47 0.04
N SER A 23 -16.12 -9.33 1.00
CA SER A 23 -14.95 -10.22 0.85
C SER A 23 -15.37 -11.67 0.61
N PRO A 24 -14.79 -12.36 -0.38
CA PRO A 24 -15.09 -13.76 -0.66
C PRO A 24 -14.79 -14.67 0.55
N ARG A 25 -15.63 -15.67 0.80
CA ARG A 25 -15.48 -16.63 1.91
C ARG A 25 -14.10 -17.30 1.99
N LYS A 26 -13.49 -17.61 0.83
CA LYS A 26 -12.12 -18.15 0.76
C LYS A 26 -11.11 -17.19 1.37
N ARG A 27 -11.21 -15.92 1.03
CA ARG A 27 -10.30 -14.87 1.49
C ARG A 27 -10.42 -14.63 3.00
N ILE A 28 -11.64 -14.65 3.54
CA ILE A 28 -11.85 -14.54 4.98
C ILE A 28 -11.21 -15.70 5.74
N LYS A 29 -11.31 -16.93 5.22
CA LYS A 29 -10.61 -18.09 5.80
C LYS A 29 -9.08 -17.90 5.82
N GLU A 30 -8.50 -17.39 4.73
CA GLU A 30 -7.07 -17.08 4.63
C GLU A 30 -6.68 -16.00 5.65
N TRP A 31 -7.49 -14.96 5.81
CA TRP A 31 -7.26 -13.90 6.80
C TRP A 31 -7.35 -14.39 8.24
N ILE A 32 -8.31 -15.26 8.55
CA ILE A 32 -8.39 -15.89 9.87
C ILE A 32 -7.15 -16.75 10.13
N ALA A 33 -6.75 -17.58 9.18
CA ALA A 33 -5.56 -18.41 9.31
C ALA A 33 -4.27 -17.58 9.46
N ALA A 34 -4.22 -16.42 8.81
CA ALA A 34 -3.13 -15.45 8.93
C ALA A 34 -3.18 -14.61 10.23
N GLY A 35 -4.14 -14.85 11.13
CA GLY A 35 -4.24 -14.15 12.41
C GLY A 35 -4.71 -12.69 12.28
N ARG A 36 -5.46 -12.36 11.23
CA ARG A 36 -5.98 -10.99 11.02
C ARG A 36 -7.26 -10.66 11.80
N PHE A 37 -7.73 -11.57 12.63
CA PHE A 37 -8.87 -11.36 13.50
C PHE A 37 -8.47 -11.52 14.96
N CYS A 38 -8.99 -10.61 15.79
CA CYS A 38 -8.83 -10.64 17.23
C CYS A 38 -10.20 -10.74 17.90
N LEU A 39 -10.28 -11.55 18.93
CA LEU A 39 -11.41 -11.64 19.85
C LEU A 39 -10.92 -11.22 21.23
N ASP A 40 -11.53 -10.21 21.84
CA ASP A 40 -11.09 -9.64 23.13
C ASP A 40 -9.58 -9.29 23.13
N GLY A 41 -9.09 -8.71 22.03
CA GLY A 41 -7.68 -8.33 21.86
C GLY A 41 -6.71 -9.51 21.62
N ARG A 42 -7.19 -10.75 21.57
CA ARG A 42 -6.38 -11.95 21.31
C ARG A 42 -6.56 -12.44 19.88
N VAL A 43 -5.45 -12.72 19.20
CA VAL A 43 -5.48 -13.27 17.83
C VAL A 43 -6.17 -14.62 17.80
N VAL A 44 -7.11 -14.78 16.84
CA VAL A 44 -7.84 -16.02 16.59
C VAL A 44 -7.58 -16.52 15.17
N THR A 45 -7.23 -17.81 15.04
CA THR A 45 -6.81 -18.41 13.77
C THR A 45 -7.67 -19.60 13.32
N LYS A 46 -8.62 -20.03 14.13
CA LYS A 46 -9.47 -21.20 13.83
C LYS A 46 -10.82 -20.76 13.28
N ALA A 47 -10.99 -20.79 11.96
CA ALA A 47 -12.22 -20.38 11.27
C ALA A 47 -13.50 -21.11 11.74
N GLY A 48 -13.38 -22.37 12.18
CA GLY A 48 -14.47 -23.18 12.72
C GLY A 48 -14.76 -23.00 14.21
N MET A 49 -14.07 -22.09 14.91
CA MET A 49 -14.30 -21.79 16.33
C MET A 49 -15.74 -21.28 16.50
N ARG A 50 -16.51 -21.91 17.38
CA ARG A 50 -17.89 -21.50 17.70
C ARG A 50 -17.89 -20.40 18.75
N LEU A 51 -18.70 -19.38 18.51
CA LEU A 51 -18.82 -18.19 19.33
C LEU A 51 -20.30 -17.81 19.46
N ALA A 52 -20.73 -17.40 20.64
CA ALA A 52 -21.90 -16.56 20.76
C ALA A 52 -21.68 -15.24 20.05
N ASP A 53 -22.65 -14.34 20.00
CA ASP A 53 -22.47 -13.04 19.36
C ASP A 53 -21.27 -12.29 19.99
N PRO A 54 -20.17 -12.09 19.30
CA PRO A 54 -19.00 -11.44 19.86
C PRO A 54 -19.14 -9.91 19.90
N GLY A 55 -20.17 -9.33 19.28
CA GLY A 55 -20.34 -7.88 19.23
C GLY A 55 -19.04 -7.17 18.79
N ASP A 56 -18.70 -6.11 19.50
CA ASP A 56 -17.48 -5.31 19.28
C ASP A 56 -16.18 -6.00 19.73
N SER A 57 -16.29 -7.14 20.44
CA SER A 57 -15.11 -7.92 20.86
C SER A 57 -14.39 -8.58 19.69
N LEU A 58 -15.08 -8.85 18.56
CA LEU A 58 -14.47 -9.36 17.35
C LEU A 58 -14.11 -8.22 16.42
N ALA A 59 -12.83 -8.00 16.25
CA ALA A 59 -12.31 -6.98 15.37
C ALA A 59 -11.35 -7.57 14.33
N MET A 60 -11.24 -6.92 13.18
CA MET A 60 -10.13 -7.18 12.27
C MET A 60 -8.89 -6.54 12.87
N GLY A 61 -8.09 -7.35 13.55
CA GLY A 61 -6.84 -6.94 14.18
C GLY A 61 -5.68 -6.97 13.20
N LYS A 62 -4.67 -6.15 13.46
CA LYS A 62 -3.36 -6.36 12.85
C LYS A 62 -2.77 -7.61 13.50
N PRO A 63 -2.16 -8.56 12.76
CA PRO A 63 -1.35 -9.59 13.38
C PRO A 63 -0.23 -8.88 14.16
N GLU A 64 -0.20 -9.08 15.47
CA GLU A 64 0.77 -8.43 16.38
C GLU A 64 2.24 -8.75 16.05
N LYS A 65 2.50 -9.66 15.12
CA LYS A 65 3.84 -10.17 14.80
C LYS A 65 4.35 -9.90 13.38
N SER A 66 3.64 -9.15 12.55
CA SER A 66 4.09 -8.90 11.17
C SER A 66 4.14 -7.43 10.74
N ALA A 67 3.76 -6.49 11.58
CA ALA A 67 4.04 -5.10 11.32
C ALA A 67 5.43 -4.76 11.86
N VAL A 68 6.32 -4.26 11.04
CA VAL A 68 7.42 -3.45 11.54
C VAL A 68 6.74 -2.34 12.32
N ALA A 69 6.87 -2.38 13.65
CA ALA A 69 6.26 -1.38 14.52
C ALA A 69 6.62 0.00 13.97
N TRP A 70 5.63 0.88 13.90
CA TRP A 70 5.83 2.30 13.63
C TRP A 70 7.00 2.79 14.52
N GLY A 71 8.15 3.08 13.91
CA GLY A 71 9.35 3.48 14.64
C GLY A 71 10.67 2.89 14.13
N HIS A 72 10.66 1.80 13.41
CA HIS A 72 11.88 1.22 12.83
C HIS A 72 12.06 1.63 11.37
N ARG A 73 12.45 2.89 11.17
CA ARG A 73 12.94 3.33 9.85
C ARG A 73 14.22 2.56 9.53
N LYS A 74 14.20 1.75 8.49
CA LYS A 74 15.38 1.02 8.02
C LYS A 74 15.88 1.57 6.70
N ARG A 75 17.05 2.18 6.69
CA ARG A 75 17.70 2.60 5.45
C ARG A 75 18.18 1.36 4.69
N ILE A 76 17.57 1.09 3.54
CA ILE A 76 17.89 -0.05 2.67
C ILE A 76 18.76 0.36 1.48
N HIS A 77 18.84 1.65 1.20
CA HIS A 77 19.68 2.27 0.18
C HIS A 77 19.99 3.73 0.60
N PRO A 78 21.07 4.36 0.14
CA PRO A 78 21.36 5.78 0.45
C PRO A 78 20.19 6.72 0.21
N LYS A 79 19.34 6.43 -0.77
CA LYS A 79 18.16 7.24 -1.16
C LYS A 79 16.82 6.55 -0.91
N LEU A 80 16.76 5.50 -0.07
CA LEU A 80 15.51 4.79 0.23
C LEU A 80 15.48 4.26 1.65
N VAL A 81 14.44 4.65 2.38
CA VAL A 81 14.16 4.18 3.75
C VAL A 81 12.87 3.38 3.75
N LEU A 82 12.92 2.15 4.25
CA LEU A 82 11.73 1.35 4.52
C LEU A 82 11.07 1.86 5.79
N ILE A 83 9.80 2.31 5.67
CA ILE A 83 9.01 2.89 6.75
C ILE A 83 8.02 1.88 7.33
N TYR A 84 7.41 1.09 6.45
CA TYR A 84 6.40 0.10 6.83
C TYR A 84 6.51 -1.12 5.93
N LEU A 85 6.24 -2.29 6.50
CA LEU A 85 6.18 -3.54 5.76
C LEU A 85 5.16 -4.48 6.42
N ASP A 86 4.31 -5.09 5.62
CA ASP A 86 3.51 -6.26 5.98
C ASP A 86 3.48 -7.27 4.83
N SER A 87 2.60 -8.28 4.88
CA SER A 87 2.47 -9.30 3.82
C SER A 87 1.86 -8.79 2.52
N ASP A 88 1.26 -7.61 2.53
CA ASP A 88 0.50 -7.08 1.41
C ASP A 88 1.17 -5.86 0.76
N LEU A 89 1.82 -5.00 1.56
CA LEU A 89 2.42 -3.77 1.05
C LEU A 89 3.67 -3.34 1.82
N ALA A 90 4.48 -2.53 1.17
CA ALA A 90 5.55 -1.76 1.78
C ALA A 90 5.33 -0.27 1.55
N ILE A 91 5.72 0.56 2.54
CA ILE A 91 5.83 2.00 2.38
C ILE A 91 7.30 2.36 2.52
N VAL A 92 7.83 3.04 1.53
CA VAL A 92 9.20 3.53 1.52
C VAL A 92 9.22 5.05 1.41
N ASP A 93 10.21 5.67 2.03
CA ASP A 93 10.51 7.09 1.87
C ASP A 93 11.64 7.22 0.83
N LYS A 94 11.28 7.79 -0.32
CA LYS A 94 12.16 7.95 -1.48
C LYS A 94 12.79 9.33 -1.45
N GLU A 95 14.09 9.41 -1.50
CA GLU A 95 14.81 10.68 -1.68
C GLU A 95 14.80 11.13 -3.15
N ALA A 96 14.98 12.43 -3.36
CA ALA A 96 15.12 13.03 -4.69
C ALA A 96 16.31 12.43 -5.46
N GLY A 97 16.13 12.28 -6.77
CA GLY A 97 17.14 11.71 -7.69
C GLY A 97 17.06 10.19 -7.87
N LEU A 98 16.28 9.46 -7.06
CA LEU A 98 15.97 8.04 -7.25
C LEU A 98 14.72 7.90 -8.12
N LEU A 99 14.72 6.97 -9.08
CA LEU A 99 13.52 6.61 -9.84
C LEU A 99 12.52 5.85 -8.94
N SER A 100 11.22 6.01 -9.16
CA SER A 100 10.19 5.21 -8.48
C SER A 100 10.09 3.80 -9.05
N VAL A 101 10.11 3.70 -10.36
CA VAL A 101 9.98 2.45 -11.14
C VAL A 101 11.08 2.40 -12.19
N PRO A 102 11.46 1.21 -12.69
CA PRO A 102 12.40 1.08 -13.78
C PRO A 102 11.94 1.85 -15.02
N THR A 103 12.89 2.34 -15.80
CA THR A 103 12.66 2.92 -17.12
C THR A 103 13.29 2.00 -18.16
N GLU A 104 12.91 2.14 -19.44
CA GLU A 104 13.47 1.38 -20.55
C GLU A 104 15.00 1.54 -20.64
N ASN A 105 15.50 2.70 -20.28
CA ASN A 105 16.94 2.95 -20.16
C ASN A 105 17.44 2.48 -18.79
N GLN A 106 17.84 1.22 -18.69
CA GLN A 106 18.23 0.49 -17.45
C GLN A 106 19.48 1.06 -16.74
N SER A 107 19.91 2.27 -17.04
CA SER A 107 21.14 2.86 -16.47
C SER A 107 21.00 3.32 -15.01
N LYS A 108 19.78 3.42 -14.47
CA LYS A 108 19.53 3.92 -13.12
C LYS A 108 18.61 2.98 -12.35
N ILE A 109 19.03 2.61 -11.15
CA ILE A 109 18.23 1.81 -10.24
C ILE A 109 16.98 2.59 -9.75
N SER A 110 15.88 1.89 -9.53
CA SER A 110 14.63 2.43 -9.01
C SER A 110 14.35 1.98 -7.57
N ALA A 111 13.46 2.70 -6.88
CA ALA A 111 12.98 2.33 -5.55
C ALA A 111 12.35 0.92 -5.52
N LEU A 112 11.63 0.58 -6.59
CA LEU A 112 11.02 -0.75 -6.75
C LEU A 112 12.07 -1.85 -6.79
N GLU A 113 13.14 -1.69 -7.58
CA GLU A 113 14.24 -2.64 -7.67
C GLU A 113 15.06 -2.72 -6.38
N VAL A 114 15.32 -1.58 -5.73
CA VAL A 114 16.01 -1.55 -4.44
C VAL A 114 15.25 -2.35 -3.40
N LEU A 115 13.93 -2.16 -3.29
CA LEU A 115 13.09 -2.91 -2.36
C LEU A 115 13.04 -4.41 -2.73
N SER A 116 12.90 -4.72 -4.02
CA SER A 116 12.92 -6.11 -4.51
C SER A 116 14.22 -6.81 -4.15
N ASN A 117 15.34 -6.18 -4.44
CA ASN A 117 16.66 -6.73 -4.10
C ASN A 117 16.84 -6.90 -2.60
N TYR A 118 16.41 -5.89 -1.79
CA TYR A 118 16.46 -5.98 -0.34
C TYR A 118 15.66 -7.14 0.23
N LEU A 119 14.41 -7.35 -0.24
CA LEU A 119 13.54 -8.42 0.25
C LEU A 119 14.00 -9.81 -0.21
N ASN A 120 14.69 -9.92 -1.35
CA ASN A 120 15.03 -11.20 -1.98
C ASN A 120 16.50 -11.60 -1.80
N ASP A 121 17.35 -10.73 -1.26
CA ASP A 121 18.76 -11.05 -0.96
C ASP A 121 18.97 -11.48 0.52
N ALA A 122 20.20 -11.81 0.87
CA ALA A 122 20.57 -12.23 2.22
C ALA A 122 20.36 -11.13 3.28
N ARG A 123 20.39 -9.85 2.91
CA ARG A 123 20.17 -8.73 3.84
C ARG A 123 18.72 -8.65 4.32
N GLY A 124 17.79 -9.11 3.50
CA GLY A 124 16.37 -9.12 3.80
C GLY A 124 15.84 -10.49 4.26
N GLU A 125 16.69 -11.53 4.34
CA GLU A 125 16.23 -12.88 4.63
C GLU A 125 15.45 -12.99 5.94
N ALA A 126 15.95 -12.41 7.03
CA ALA A 126 15.25 -12.41 8.31
C ALA A 126 13.91 -11.67 8.21
N THR A 127 13.87 -10.55 7.50
CA THR A 127 12.66 -9.78 7.21
C THR A 127 11.69 -10.61 6.37
N ARG A 128 12.17 -11.22 5.29
CA ARG A 128 11.35 -12.08 4.41
C ARG A 128 10.74 -13.24 5.19
N ARG A 129 11.51 -13.96 5.98
CA ARG A 129 11.01 -15.07 6.81
C ARG A 129 9.95 -14.62 7.81
N SER A 130 10.11 -13.45 8.42
CA SER A 130 9.16 -12.92 9.40
C SER A 130 7.80 -12.58 8.80
N PHE A 131 7.77 -12.02 7.58
CA PHE A 131 6.54 -11.52 6.95
C PHE A 131 5.92 -12.48 5.92
N PHE A 132 6.75 -13.29 5.27
CA PHE A 132 6.35 -14.12 4.12
C PHE A 132 6.62 -15.62 4.35
N GLY A 133 7.13 -15.99 5.52
CA GLY A 133 7.42 -17.38 5.86
C GLY A 133 8.48 -18.00 4.95
N THR A 134 8.18 -19.16 4.36
CA THR A 134 9.08 -19.92 3.48
C THR A 134 9.01 -19.50 2.01
N ALA A 135 8.45 -18.33 1.69
CA ALA A 135 8.40 -17.88 0.30
C ALA A 135 9.82 -17.70 -0.27
N ASP A 136 10.07 -18.27 -1.45
CA ASP A 136 11.37 -18.19 -2.12
C ASP A 136 11.67 -16.77 -2.63
N SER A 137 10.61 -16.04 -3.03
CA SER A 137 10.74 -14.66 -3.46
C SER A 137 9.48 -13.84 -3.16
N VAL A 138 9.67 -12.53 -3.01
CA VAL A 138 8.62 -11.54 -2.79
C VAL A 138 8.52 -10.65 -4.01
N LYS A 139 7.33 -10.56 -4.59
CA LYS A 139 7.06 -9.63 -5.69
C LYS A 139 6.99 -8.20 -5.17
N THR A 140 7.53 -7.26 -5.92
CA THR A 140 7.33 -5.82 -5.71
C THR A 140 6.59 -5.25 -6.92
N LEU A 141 5.42 -4.67 -6.67
CA LEU A 141 4.50 -4.24 -7.72
C LEU A 141 4.17 -2.75 -7.55
N PRO A 142 4.35 -1.92 -8.59
CA PRO A 142 4.06 -0.50 -8.50
C PRO A 142 2.56 -0.26 -8.37
N VAL A 143 2.19 0.67 -7.48
CA VAL A 143 0.83 1.15 -7.27
C VAL A 143 0.67 2.56 -7.83
N HIS A 144 1.64 3.41 -7.55
CA HIS A 144 1.77 4.78 -8.06
C HIS A 144 3.25 5.12 -8.21
N ARG A 145 3.52 6.32 -8.69
CA ARG A 145 4.90 6.81 -8.84
C ARG A 145 5.04 8.22 -8.32
N LEU A 146 6.24 8.57 -7.90
CA LEU A 146 6.74 9.93 -7.72
C LEU A 146 7.74 10.19 -8.84
N ASP A 147 7.87 11.43 -9.26
CA ASP A 147 8.89 11.81 -10.23
C ASP A 147 10.30 11.64 -9.63
N GLN A 148 11.31 11.57 -10.49
CA GLN A 148 12.68 11.29 -10.06
C GLN A 148 13.13 12.26 -8.97
N TYR A 149 12.86 13.54 -9.11
CA TYR A 149 13.29 14.60 -8.18
C TYR A 149 12.25 14.92 -7.10
N THR A 150 11.11 14.28 -7.09
CA THR A 150 10.13 14.35 -6.00
C THR A 150 10.52 13.36 -4.92
N SER A 151 10.69 13.83 -3.69
CA SER A 151 10.89 12.98 -2.50
C SER A 151 9.55 12.67 -1.82
N GLY A 152 9.53 11.67 -0.95
CA GLY A 152 8.39 11.34 -0.11
C GLY A 152 7.96 9.88 -0.17
N LEU A 153 6.78 9.63 0.38
CA LEU A 153 6.27 8.28 0.60
C LEU A 153 5.78 7.63 -0.71
N LEU A 154 6.25 6.42 -0.94
CA LEU A 154 5.87 5.58 -2.06
C LEU A 154 5.31 4.26 -1.53
N CYS A 155 4.07 3.93 -1.92
CA CYS A 155 3.42 2.68 -1.59
C CYS A 155 3.70 1.64 -2.68
N ILE A 156 4.17 0.46 -2.29
CA ILE A 156 4.51 -0.65 -3.18
C ILE A 156 3.71 -1.87 -2.71
N ALA A 157 2.98 -2.51 -3.60
CA ALA A 157 2.27 -3.74 -3.30
C ALA A 157 3.21 -4.94 -3.40
N LEU A 158 2.98 -5.95 -2.54
CA LEU A 158 3.82 -7.15 -2.47
C LEU A 158 3.09 -8.40 -2.98
N ASN A 159 1.86 -8.24 -3.41
CA ASN A 159 1.08 -9.26 -4.11
C ASN A 159 0.03 -8.62 -5.03
N ASP A 160 -0.48 -9.40 -5.99
CA ASP A 160 -1.41 -8.92 -7.00
C ASP A 160 -2.76 -8.46 -6.42
N ASN A 161 -3.24 -9.08 -5.35
CA ASN A 161 -4.48 -8.69 -4.69
C ASN A 161 -4.37 -7.30 -4.04
N ALA A 162 -3.28 -7.07 -3.29
CA ALA A 162 -3.00 -5.77 -2.69
C ALA A 162 -2.86 -4.68 -3.76
N ARG A 163 -2.15 -5.00 -4.86
CA ARG A 163 -2.00 -4.06 -5.98
C ARG A 163 -3.34 -3.65 -6.57
N GLN A 164 -4.21 -4.62 -6.89
CA GLN A 164 -5.54 -4.33 -7.45
C GLN A 164 -6.38 -3.47 -6.50
N HIS A 165 -6.36 -3.79 -5.20
CA HIS A 165 -7.11 -3.05 -4.20
C HIS A 165 -6.60 -1.60 -4.05
N LEU A 166 -5.29 -1.40 -3.98
CA LEU A 166 -4.69 -0.07 -3.88
C LEU A 166 -4.91 0.77 -5.15
N ILE A 167 -4.82 0.16 -6.35
CA ILE A 167 -5.13 0.85 -7.61
C ILE A 167 -6.62 1.26 -7.65
N LYS A 168 -7.54 0.41 -7.15
CA LYS A 168 -8.95 0.77 -7.05
C LYS A 168 -9.14 1.98 -6.13
N GLN A 169 -8.48 2.02 -4.98
CA GLN A 169 -8.55 3.18 -4.07
C GLN A 169 -8.01 4.45 -4.72
N LEU A 170 -6.90 4.37 -5.46
CA LEU A 170 -6.35 5.50 -6.19
C LEU A 170 -7.33 6.06 -7.24
N ARG A 171 -7.96 5.17 -8.02
CA ARG A 171 -8.94 5.55 -9.05
C ARG A 171 -10.22 6.16 -8.48
N SER A 172 -10.64 5.71 -7.31
CA SER A 172 -11.83 6.23 -6.61
C SER A 172 -11.53 7.43 -5.70
N HIS A 173 -10.31 7.99 -5.76
CA HIS A 173 -9.84 9.09 -4.90
C HIS A 173 -9.94 8.83 -3.39
N ASN A 174 -10.02 7.55 -2.97
CA ASN A 174 -10.02 7.16 -1.56
C ASN A 174 -8.60 6.98 -0.98
N PHE A 175 -7.58 7.21 -1.81
CA PHE A 175 -6.18 7.21 -1.40
C PHE A 175 -5.72 8.67 -1.31
N LEU A 176 -5.72 9.21 -0.09
CA LEU A 176 -5.33 10.60 0.14
C LEU A 176 -3.82 10.78 -0.13
N ARG A 177 -3.49 11.79 -0.92
CA ARG A 177 -2.11 12.17 -1.23
C ARG A 177 -1.95 13.65 -0.97
N GLU A 178 -1.04 13.97 -0.09
CA GLU A 178 -0.70 15.36 0.26
C GLU A 178 0.73 15.65 -0.15
N TYR A 179 0.97 16.84 -0.68
CA TYR A 179 2.27 17.29 -1.14
C TYR A 179 2.57 18.68 -0.58
N ILE A 180 3.85 18.91 -0.30
CA ILE A 180 4.38 20.25 -0.01
C ILE A 180 5.26 20.63 -1.18
N ALA A 181 5.03 21.82 -1.75
CA ALA A 181 5.85 22.37 -2.81
C ALA A 181 6.34 23.77 -2.41
N TYR A 182 7.55 24.08 -2.82
CA TYR A 182 8.11 25.42 -2.71
C TYR A 182 8.14 26.03 -4.11
N GLY A 183 7.56 27.23 -4.25
CA GLY A 183 7.63 28.04 -5.46
C GLY A 183 8.57 29.20 -5.25
N ASP A 184 9.14 29.72 -6.35
CA ASP A 184 9.89 30.96 -6.38
C ASP A 184 8.99 32.14 -6.76
N GLY A 185 9.14 33.27 -6.09
CA GLY A 185 8.34 34.48 -6.29
C GLY A 185 7.12 34.61 -5.37
N ASP A 186 6.47 35.75 -5.47
CA ASP A 186 5.27 36.07 -4.70
C ASP A 186 4.00 35.83 -5.54
N ALA A 187 3.04 35.10 -4.97
CA ALA A 187 1.71 34.99 -5.56
C ALA A 187 0.96 36.32 -5.39
N ALA A 188 0.37 36.83 -6.47
CA ALA A 188 -0.42 38.06 -6.44
C ALA A 188 -1.65 37.94 -5.51
N THR A 189 -2.12 36.72 -5.29
CA THR A 189 -3.21 36.38 -4.36
C THR A 189 -2.87 35.11 -3.59
N PRO A 190 -3.34 34.95 -2.33
CA PRO A 190 -3.12 33.73 -1.53
C PRO A 190 -3.70 32.46 -2.15
N GLU A 191 -4.73 32.62 -2.98
CA GLU A 191 -5.44 31.55 -3.66
C GLU A 191 -5.60 31.88 -5.14
N GLY A 192 -5.53 30.86 -5.99
CA GLY A 192 -5.68 31.05 -7.43
C GLY A 192 -5.73 29.74 -8.19
N THR A 193 -6.03 29.84 -9.47
CA THR A 193 -6.03 28.71 -10.41
C THR A 193 -5.12 29.05 -11.58
N TRP A 194 -4.19 28.16 -11.87
CA TRP A 194 -3.35 28.24 -13.06
C TRP A 194 -3.80 27.18 -14.06
N HIS A 195 -3.94 27.58 -15.30
CA HIS A 195 -4.23 26.71 -16.42
C HIS A 195 -3.03 26.66 -17.34
N ASN A 196 -2.48 25.48 -17.52
CA ASN A 196 -1.34 25.24 -18.39
C ASN A 196 -1.68 24.12 -19.36
N TYR A 197 -1.24 24.26 -20.60
CA TYR A 197 -1.34 23.23 -21.62
C TYR A 197 0.02 22.54 -21.74
N LEU A 198 0.00 21.21 -21.67
CA LEU A 198 1.21 20.39 -21.74
C LEU A 198 1.20 19.56 -23.01
N LYS A 199 2.35 19.47 -23.64
CA LYS A 199 2.58 18.59 -24.79
C LYS A 199 3.91 17.90 -24.60
N LEU A 200 4.01 16.64 -25.01
CA LEU A 200 5.30 15.96 -25.11
C LEU A 200 6.19 16.63 -26.14
N ASP A 201 7.48 16.72 -25.86
CA ASP A 201 8.46 17.18 -26.83
C ASP A 201 8.51 16.24 -28.05
N GLU A 202 9.21 16.64 -29.10
CA GLU A 202 9.34 15.85 -30.34
C GLU A 202 9.92 14.44 -30.11
N ARG A 203 10.66 14.25 -29.02
CA ARG A 203 11.25 12.97 -28.62
C ARG A 203 10.32 12.14 -27.72
N GLY A 204 9.20 12.71 -27.26
CA GLY A 204 8.20 12.04 -26.44
C GLY A 204 8.61 11.83 -24.98
N TYR A 205 9.67 12.49 -24.50
CA TYR A 205 10.21 12.27 -23.16
C TYR A 205 9.88 13.41 -22.18
N ASP A 206 9.91 14.65 -22.64
CA ASP A 206 9.71 15.82 -21.79
C ASP A 206 8.38 16.51 -22.09
N GLN A 207 7.65 16.89 -21.04
CA GLN A 207 6.48 17.73 -21.16
C GLN A 207 6.88 19.20 -21.14
N LYS A 208 6.43 19.95 -22.14
CA LYS A 208 6.64 21.39 -22.25
C LYS A 208 5.32 22.15 -22.16
N LEU A 209 5.41 23.37 -21.68
CA LEU A 209 4.29 24.32 -21.69
C LEU A 209 4.06 24.82 -23.11
N PHE A 210 2.81 24.84 -23.52
CA PHE A 210 2.37 25.32 -24.84
C PHE A 210 1.18 26.27 -24.67
N ALA A 211 0.94 27.11 -25.69
CA ALA A 211 -0.26 27.92 -25.74
C ALA A 211 -1.48 27.04 -26.04
N GLU A 212 -2.66 27.46 -25.58
CA GLU A 212 -3.93 26.76 -25.81
C GLU A 212 -4.23 26.52 -27.30
N SER A 213 -3.76 27.43 -28.16
CA SER A 213 -3.95 27.37 -29.60
C SER A 213 -3.12 26.31 -30.30
N GLU A 214 -2.14 25.67 -29.62
CA GLU A 214 -1.28 24.68 -30.24
C GLU A 214 -1.93 23.29 -30.27
N ALA A 215 -2.01 22.70 -31.46
CA ALA A 215 -2.63 21.39 -31.65
C ALA A 215 -1.92 20.30 -30.83
N GLY A 216 -2.70 19.47 -30.12
CA GLY A 216 -2.23 18.34 -29.32
C GLY A 216 -1.72 18.71 -27.93
N ALA A 217 -1.90 19.93 -27.48
CA ALA A 217 -1.73 20.29 -26.06
C ALA A 217 -2.91 19.78 -25.24
N THR A 218 -2.63 19.20 -24.05
CA THR A 218 -3.64 18.75 -23.08
C THR A 218 -3.63 19.63 -21.86
N LYS A 219 -4.81 19.88 -21.32
CA LYS A 219 -5.02 20.72 -20.12
C LYS A 219 -4.62 19.95 -18.85
#